data_a3112da949c19ed6dae4b6e960c520ad
#
_entry.id   a3112da949c19ed6dae4b6e960c520ad
#
_cell.length_a   1.000
_cell.length_b   1.000
_cell.length_c   1.000
_cell.angle_alpha   90.00
_cell.angle_beta   90.00
_cell.angle_gamma   90.00
#
_symmetry.space_group_name_H-M   'P 1'
#
loop_
_entity.id
_entity.type
_entity.pdbx_description
1 polymer ?
#
loop_
_entity_poly.entity_id
_entity_poly.type
_entity_poly.pdbx_seq_one_letter_code
_entity_poly.pdbx_strand_id
1 'polypeptide(L)'
;AISDEVEQGFLNEWIIFTGKYQGLRPMTFQNIVATQMGTCLEKSTYKIAALRANGIPAALNMVPCWGNSQYPHSWVEIIGSKQFGMIYDNTQRPFLTKDDIKIDGMFWRDVYQSKIDMFPSTITIQYCRTAPKVYRYNYRIQPHSLAILSKEEIPPLFKNPGIQDITDQYVVCEDIEVPLWNEKHPKEYVYLCCYDIIGWNPVCWGRPEGSKVRFPKMGVNMLYLPAYYNDGEIRPAGDAFILTREGKLRKLLPDFEKAESSATFYSKVPYRMNTALQAAGTIGTRFYVCNKKDLSDRSLIYSIENPPFYVDSFRISVSQKYRYLICDFQETQPLGYFYAIAEIKVFGGDGQQFSGEWGGNEGTKGHGLDLVTDQDRVSYYQPDQFQKDQFVVLDLGEPKQIAKVEFYPRNDDNKIVTGELYELFYWDKKWISLGKQYAEDNKLIYQNIPRESIFRIHNHTRGKEHRPFTYEGGKQVWY
;
A
#
# COMPACT_ATOMS: atom_id res chain seq x y z
N ALA A 1 17.65 -13.38 22.84
CA ALA A 1 17.11 -14.15 23.96
C ALA A 1 15.87 -13.52 24.57
N ILE A 2 15.97 -12.51 25.48
CA ILE A 2 14.76 -11.92 26.13
C ILE A 2 13.82 -11.25 25.10
N SER A 3 14.34 -10.58 24.08
CA SER A 3 13.51 -10.00 23.02
C SER A 3 12.75 -11.09 22.25
N ASP A 4 13.39 -12.21 22.01
CA ASP A 4 12.81 -13.34 21.28
C ASP A 4 11.80 -14.09 22.14
N GLU A 5 12.06 -14.23 23.45
CA GLU A 5 11.10 -14.80 24.40
C GLU A 5 9.86 -13.94 24.56
N VAL A 6 10.00 -12.60 24.58
CA VAL A 6 8.88 -11.66 24.57
C VAL A 6 8.10 -11.75 23.25
N GLU A 7 8.78 -11.96 22.13
CA GLU A 7 8.12 -12.18 20.85
C GLU A 7 7.43 -13.54 20.76
N GLN A 8 8.09 -14.61 21.15
CA GLN A 8 7.55 -15.97 21.07
C GLN A 8 6.47 -16.28 22.11
N GLY A 9 6.62 -15.77 23.33
CA GLY A 9 5.67 -16.05 24.40
C GLY A 9 4.37 -15.26 24.35
N PHE A 10 4.35 -14.14 23.64
CA PHE A 10 3.23 -13.20 23.74
C PHE A 10 2.67 -12.72 22.38
N LEU A 11 3.38 -12.85 21.30
CA LEU A 11 3.06 -12.23 20.03
C LEU A 11 2.66 -13.19 18.91
N ASN A 12 2.92 -14.49 19.06
CA ASN A 12 2.63 -15.49 18.02
C ASN A 12 1.13 -15.77 17.79
N GLU A 13 0.26 -15.39 18.72
CA GLU A 13 -1.18 -15.64 18.59
C GLU A 13 -2.02 -14.35 18.55
N TRP A 14 -1.41 -13.15 18.38
CA TRP A 14 -1.89 -12.08 19.22
C TRP A 14 -2.43 -10.85 18.58
N ILE A 15 -2.14 -10.40 17.47
CA ILE A 15 -2.76 -9.14 17.01
C ILE A 15 -3.40 -9.35 15.66
N ILE A 16 -4.72 -9.54 15.70
CA ILE A 16 -5.56 -9.32 14.53
C ILE A 16 -5.41 -7.85 14.17
N PHE A 17 -4.68 -7.59 13.10
CA PHE A 17 -4.55 -6.29 12.50
C PHE A 17 -5.91 -5.89 11.94
N THR A 18 -6.74 -5.28 12.75
CA THR A 18 -8.01 -4.75 12.29
C THR A 18 -7.80 -3.28 11.95
N GLY A 19 -7.71 -2.97 10.67
CA GLY A 19 -7.75 -1.58 10.17
C GLY A 19 -9.03 -0.82 10.53
N LYS A 20 -9.90 -1.41 11.32
CA LYS A 20 -11.17 -0.86 11.82
C LYS A 20 -11.05 0.10 13.00
N TYR A 21 -9.87 0.27 13.58
CA TYR A 21 -9.66 1.12 14.76
C TYR A 21 -9.15 2.53 14.46
N GLN A 22 -9.31 3.01 13.26
CA GLN A 22 -9.00 4.39 12.92
C GLN A 22 -9.91 5.34 13.71
N GLY A 23 -9.29 6.21 14.50
CA GLY A 23 -9.99 7.20 15.31
C GLY A 23 -10.26 6.81 16.76
N LEU A 24 -9.94 5.60 17.19
CA LEU A 24 -9.96 5.23 18.59
C LEU A 24 -8.73 5.81 19.31
N ARG A 25 -8.92 6.20 20.57
CA ARG A 25 -7.80 6.63 21.42
C ARG A 25 -6.83 5.45 21.59
N PRO A 26 -5.51 5.71 21.67
CA PRO A 26 -4.55 4.67 22.02
C PRO A 26 -5.00 3.89 23.25
N MET A 27 -4.95 2.56 23.18
CA MET A 27 -5.37 1.71 24.27
C MET A 27 -4.41 1.84 25.45
N THR A 28 -4.95 1.81 26.67
CA THR A 28 -4.10 1.68 27.86
C THR A 28 -3.41 0.32 27.86
N PHE A 29 -2.28 0.21 28.55
CA PHE A 29 -1.57 -1.06 28.68
C PHE A 29 -2.48 -2.19 29.17
N GLN A 30 -3.33 -1.92 30.17
CA GLN A 30 -4.30 -2.88 30.69
C GLN A 30 -5.30 -3.34 29.62
N ASN A 31 -5.77 -2.43 28.79
CA ASN A 31 -6.70 -2.77 27.70
C ASN A 31 -6.00 -3.61 26.63
N ILE A 32 -4.74 -3.32 26.29
CA ILE A 32 -3.94 -4.14 25.36
C ILE A 32 -3.82 -5.57 25.88
N VAL A 33 -3.48 -5.72 27.17
CA VAL A 33 -3.36 -7.04 27.82
C VAL A 33 -4.71 -7.78 27.85
N ALA A 34 -5.79 -7.08 28.18
CA ALA A 34 -7.12 -7.70 28.33
C ALA A 34 -7.74 -8.09 26.99
N THR A 35 -7.59 -7.27 25.96
CA THR A 35 -8.23 -7.48 24.66
C THR A 35 -7.38 -8.29 23.69
N GLN A 36 -6.07 -8.29 23.93
CA GLN A 36 -5.11 -8.89 23.01
C GLN A 36 -5.22 -8.35 21.58
N MET A 37 -5.61 -7.10 21.43
CA MET A 37 -5.84 -6.42 20.16
C MET A 37 -5.10 -5.09 20.12
N GLY A 38 -4.70 -4.66 18.94
CA GLY A 38 -4.07 -3.35 18.76
C GLY A 38 -3.42 -3.17 17.41
N THR A 39 -2.92 -1.98 17.21
CA THR A 39 -2.14 -1.58 16.02
C THR A 39 -0.65 -1.75 16.30
N CYS A 40 0.20 -1.34 15.34
CA CYS A 40 1.65 -1.28 15.56
C CYS A 40 2.04 -0.44 16.79
N LEU A 41 1.25 0.58 17.13
CA LEU A 41 1.50 1.44 18.30
C LEU A 41 1.30 0.67 19.60
N GLU A 42 0.17 -0.03 19.76
CA GLU A 42 -0.14 -0.82 20.95
C GLU A 42 0.86 -1.97 21.11
N LYS A 43 1.16 -2.69 20.04
CA LYS A 43 2.16 -3.76 20.02
C LYS A 43 3.53 -3.26 20.47
N SER A 44 3.98 -2.13 19.91
CA SER A 44 5.26 -1.51 20.30
C SER A 44 5.27 -1.04 21.75
N THR A 45 4.18 -0.43 22.22
CA THR A 45 4.04 0.04 23.60
C THR A 45 4.15 -1.13 24.59
N TYR A 46 3.48 -2.24 24.31
CA TYR A 46 3.56 -3.45 25.11
C TYR A 46 4.99 -4.00 25.15
N LYS A 47 5.64 -4.16 24.00
CA LYS A 47 7.01 -4.67 23.91
C LYS A 47 8.00 -3.77 24.66
N ILE A 48 7.87 -2.44 24.56
CA ILE A 48 8.70 -1.50 25.31
C ILE A 48 8.51 -1.68 26.81
N ALA A 49 7.28 -1.84 27.29
CA ALA A 49 7.00 -2.06 28.70
C ALA A 49 7.66 -3.36 29.21
N ALA A 50 7.53 -4.45 28.46
CA ALA A 50 8.16 -5.73 28.78
C ALA A 50 9.70 -5.66 28.81
N LEU A 51 10.32 -5.02 27.79
CA LEU A 51 11.77 -4.84 27.73
C LEU A 51 12.28 -4.02 28.90
N ARG A 52 11.63 -2.89 29.23
CA ARG A 52 12.01 -2.01 30.34
C ARG A 52 11.82 -2.68 31.70
N ALA A 53 10.77 -3.50 31.88
CA ALA A 53 10.59 -4.29 33.08
C ALA A 53 11.74 -5.30 33.33
N ASN A 54 12.41 -5.72 32.25
CA ASN A 54 13.59 -6.57 32.29
C ASN A 54 14.93 -5.78 32.25
N GLY A 55 14.91 -4.46 32.50
CA GLY A 55 16.10 -3.62 32.54
C GLY A 55 16.72 -3.29 31.17
N ILE A 56 16.03 -3.59 30.07
CA ILE A 56 16.50 -3.32 28.70
C ILE A 56 16.00 -1.94 28.26
N PRO A 57 16.88 -0.96 27.97
CA PRO A 57 16.47 0.34 27.52
C PRO A 57 15.87 0.27 26.11
N ALA A 58 14.62 0.64 25.97
CA ALA A 58 13.90 0.63 24.71
C ALA A 58 13.12 1.92 24.51
N ALA A 59 12.94 2.34 23.26
CA ALA A 59 12.19 3.53 22.88
C ALA A 59 11.20 3.24 21.75
N LEU A 60 10.10 4.02 21.73
CA LEU A 60 9.12 4.02 20.65
C LEU A 60 9.58 5.00 19.57
N ASN A 61 9.75 4.49 18.38
CA ASN A 61 9.97 5.30 17.18
C ASN A 61 8.73 5.24 16.28
N MET A 62 8.53 6.29 15.48
CA MET A 62 7.40 6.36 14.58
C MET A 62 7.69 7.16 13.30
N VAL A 63 7.02 6.79 12.24
CA VAL A 63 6.81 7.58 11.03
C VAL A 63 5.40 8.16 11.09
N PRO A 64 5.20 9.47 11.04
CA PRO A 64 3.86 10.09 11.16
C PRO A 64 2.95 9.77 9.99
N CYS A 65 3.50 9.65 8.80
CA CYS A 65 2.91 9.07 7.59
C CYS A 65 4.03 8.66 6.65
N TRP A 66 3.79 7.66 5.82
CA TRP A 66 4.72 7.28 4.77
C TRP A 66 4.59 8.26 3.59
N GLY A 67 5.70 8.59 2.93
CA GLY A 67 5.69 9.44 1.74
C GLY A 67 4.93 8.81 0.57
N ASN A 68 4.98 7.49 0.46
CA ASN A 68 4.43 6.74 -0.67
C ASN A 68 3.48 5.60 -0.25
N SER A 69 3.03 5.55 0.99
CA SER A 69 2.10 4.55 1.51
C SER A 69 1.15 5.22 2.49
N GLN A 70 0.21 4.45 3.02
CA GLN A 70 -0.81 4.94 3.95
C GLN A 70 -0.44 4.61 5.36
N TYR A 71 -1.07 5.34 6.29
CA TYR A 71 -1.02 5.18 7.72
C TYR A 71 0.37 5.46 8.35
N PRO A 72 0.39 5.92 9.60
CA PRO A 72 1.59 5.98 10.39
C PRO A 72 2.10 4.57 10.72
N HIS A 73 3.35 4.49 11.13
CA HIS A 73 3.91 3.26 11.64
C HIS A 73 4.74 3.50 12.90
N SER A 74 4.73 2.54 13.81
CA SER A 74 5.50 2.60 15.04
C SER A 74 6.26 1.30 15.27
N TRP A 75 7.45 1.39 15.85
CA TRP A 75 8.30 0.26 16.19
C TRP A 75 9.14 0.52 17.42
N VAL A 76 9.76 -0.54 17.93
CA VAL A 76 10.62 -0.51 19.10
C VAL A 76 12.09 -0.44 18.69
N GLU A 77 12.86 0.43 19.32
CA GLU A 77 14.31 0.42 19.25
C GLU A 77 14.92 0.10 20.62
N ILE A 78 15.85 -0.85 20.67
CA ILE A 78 16.67 -1.12 21.85
C ILE A 78 17.83 -0.13 21.83
N ILE A 79 17.87 0.76 22.83
CA ILE A 79 18.85 1.84 22.90
C ILE A 79 20.25 1.26 23.19
N GLY A 80 21.25 1.68 22.39
CA GLY A 80 22.62 1.19 22.49
C GLY A 80 22.91 -0.10 21.69
N SER A 81 21.90 -0.70 21.05
CA SER A 81 22.10 -1.76 20.08
C SER A 81 22.32 -1.20 18.68
N LYS A 82 23.20 -1.87 17.90
CA LYS A 82 23.31 -1.62 16.45
C LYS A 82 22.14 -2.23 15.68
N GLN A 83 21.47 -3.19 16.28
CA GLN A 83 20.32 -3.89 15.72
C GLN A 83 19.05 -3.27 16.26
N PHE A 84 18.05 -3.08 15.40
CA PHE A 84 16.70 -2.76 15.82
C PHE A 84 15.73 -3.70 15.13
N GLY A 85 14.77 -4.17 15.92
CA GLY A 85 13.72 -5.00 15.39
C GLY A 85 12.64 -4.11 14.81
N MET A 86 12.55 -4.04 13.49
CA MET A 86 11.26 -3.71 12.92
C MET A 86 10.36 -4.93 13.09
N ILE A 87 9.35 -4.76 13.90
CA ILE A 87 8.31 -5.77 14.02
C ILE A 87 7.47 -5.69 12.77
N TYR A 88 7.87 -6.41 11.77
CA TYR A 88 7.01 -6.85 10.71
C TYR A 88 6.93 -8.35 10.79
N ASP A 89 5.70 -8.77 11.15
CA ASP A 89 5.21 -10.07 10.77
C ASP A 89 6.08 -11.30 11.14
N ASN A 90 5.44 -12.41 11.44
CA ASN A 90 5.94 -13.71 11.83
C ASN A 90 7.03 -14.34 10.93
N THR A 91 7.73 -13.58 10.12
CA THR A 91 8.83 -14.08 9.30
C THR A 91 10.13 -13.97 10.07
N GLN A 92 10.83 -15.08 10.23
CA GLN A 92 12.18 -15.23 10.76
C GLN A 92 13.19 -14.44 9.91
N ARG A 93 13.24 -13.12 10.07
CA ARG A 93 14.15 -12.29 9.29
C ARG A 93 15.31 -11.80 10.12
N PRO A 94 16.52 -11.78 9.54
CA PRO A 94 17.65 -11.19 10.20
C PRO A 94 17.35 -9.72 10.53
N PHE A 95 17.78 -9.28 11.70
CA PHE A 95 17.69 -7.89 12.10
C PHE A 95 18.46 -7.04 11.10
N LEU A 96 17.77 -6.07 10.48
CA LEU A 96 18.41 -5.07 9.65
C LEU A 96 19.20 -4.08 10.52
N THR A 97 20.32 -3.64 10.06
CA THR A 97 21.06 -2.55 10.68
C THR A 97 20.48 -1.20 10.24
N LYS A 98 20.74 -0.12 11.01
CA LYS A 98 20.35 1.23 10.58
C LYS A 98 20.98 1.63 9.25
N ASP A 99 22.16 1.09 8.95
CA ASP A 99 22.88 1.35 7.72
C ASP A 99 22.23 0.65 6.51
N ASP A 100 21.69 -0.54 6.69
CA ASP A 100 20.91 -1.26 5.65
C ASP A 100 19.65 -0.47 5.24
N ILE A 101 19.02 0.25 6.17
CA ILE A 101 17.85 1.08 5.92
C ILE A 101 18.17 2.38 5.22
N LYS A 102 19.30 3.01 5.54
CA LYS A 102 19.74 4.27 4.94
C LYS A 102 19.94 4.18 3.43
N ILE A 103 20.31 3.01 2.93
CA ILE A 103 20.71 2.86 1.53
C ILE A 103 19.52 2.87 0.57
N ASP A 104 18.39 2.28 0.90
CA ASP A 104 17.25 2.12 -0.04
C ASP A 104 15.83 2.30 0.55
N GLY A 105 15.68 2.98 1.66
CA GLY A 105 14.35 3.32 2.21
C GLY A 105 13.49 2.12 2.58
N MET A 106 14.09 1.07 3.12
CA MET A 106 13.42 -0.09 3.73
C MET A 106 12.75 -1.11 2.80
N PHE A 107 13.28 -2.32 2.79
CA PHE A 107 12.67 -3.61 2.51
C PHE A 107 12.68 -4.18 1.10
N TRP A 108 13.14 -5.41 0.98
CA TRP A 108 12.71 -6.47 0.07
C TRP A 108 13.19 -6.45 -1.37
N ARG A 109 13.95 -5.45 -1.81
CA ARG A 109 14.38 -5.34 -3.20
C ARG A 109 15.08 -6.61 -3.71
N ASP A 110 16.04 -7.12 -2.94
CA ASP A 110 16.93 -8.16 -3.45
C ASP A 110 16.33 -9.57 -3.44
N VAL A 111 15.41 -9.86 -2.50
CA VAL A 111 14.86 -11.22 -2.33
C VAL A 111 13.87 -11.60 -3.44
N TYR A 112 13.21 -10.61 -4.05
CA TYR A 112 12.12 -10.85 -5.00
C TYR A 112 12.30 -10.17 -6.35
N GLN A 113 13.43 -9.51 -6.59
CA GLN A 113 13.71 -8.73 -7.80
C GLN A 113 13.45 -9.57 -9.07
N SER A 114 13.97 -10.79 -9.16
CA SER A 114 13.84 -11.65 -10.33
C SER A 114 12.39 -12.00 -10.72
N LYS A 115 11.46 -11.99 -9.75
CA LYS A 115 10.03 -12.25 -10.02
C LYS A 115 9.26 -10.99 -10.34
N ILE A 116 9.71 -9.87 -9.82
CA ILE A 116 9.08 -8.56 -10.06
C ILE A 116 9.43 -8.03 -11.44
N ASP A 117 10.61 -8.37 -11.95
CA ASP A 117 11.03 -8.03 -13.32
C ASP A 117 10.16 -8.70 -14.42
N MET A 118 9.32 -9.68 -14.04
CA MET A 118 8.32 -10.27 -14.93
C MET A 118 7.09 -9.37 -15.17
N PHE A 119 6.90 -8.31 -14.39
CA PHE A 119 5.78 -7.38 -14.57
C PHE A 119 6.05 -6.41 -15.73
N PRO A 120 4.99 -5.95 -16.44
CA PRO A 120 5.15 -4.98 -17.51
C PRO A 120 5.85 -3.70 -17.05
N SER A 121 6.78 -3.18 -17.85
CA SER A 121 7.52 -1.95 -17.54
C SER A 121 6.65 -0.68 -17.44
N THR A 122 5.40 -0.74 -17.92
CA THR A 122 4.39 0.32 -17.79
C THR A 122 3.85 0.48 -16.38
N ILE A 123 4.18 -0.46 -15.48
CA ILE A 123 3.69 -0.50 -14.12
C ILE A 123 4.83 -0.20 -13.16
N THR A 124 4.63 0.77 -12.30
CA THR A 124 5.56 1.07 -11.22
C THR A 124 5.18 0.26 -9.98
N ILE A 125 6.02 -0.72 -9.64
CA ILE A 125 5.87 -1.48 -8.41
C ILE A 125 6.58 -0.74 -7.28
N GLN A 126 5.88 -0.55 -6.18
CA GLN A 126 6.41 0.09 -5.01
C GLN A 126 7.08 -0.93 -4.10
N TYR A 127 8.41 -1.00 -4.16
CA TYR A 127 9.21 -1.95 -3.39
C TYR A 127 9.44 -1.54 -1.94
N CYS A 128 9.55 -0.25 -1.69
CA CYS A 128 9.88 0.26 -0.38
C CYS A 128 8.98 1.41 0.02
N ARG A 129 8.90 1.65 1.32
CA ARG A 129 8.21 2.79 1.89
C ARG A 129 9.21 3.91 2.13
N THR A 130 8.85 5.13 1.78
CA THR A 130 9.66 6.31 2.03
C THR A 130 9.16 7.02 3.28
N ALA A 131 10.07 7.43 4.16
CA ALA A 131 9.73 8.13 5.40
C ALA A 131 10.13 9.61 5.30
N PRO A 132 9.16 10.55 5.40
CA PRO A 132 9.47 11.98 5.40
C PRO A 132 10.20 12.40 6.68
N LYS A 133 9.82 11.76 7.79
CA LYS A 133 10.34 11.99 9.13
C LYS A 133 10.28 10.71 9.96
N VAL A 134 11.26 10.54 10.83
CA VAL A 134 11.23 9.55 11.89
C VAL A 134 11.37 10.26 13.23
N TYR A 135 10.40 10.03 14.11
CA TYR A 135 10.38 10.60 15.44
C TYR A 135 10.52 9.51 16.50
N ARG A 136 11.20 9.88 17.62
CA ARG A 136 11.27 9.08 18.84
C ARG A 136 10.40 9.70 19.92
N TYR A 137 9.57 8.92 20.57
CA TYR A 137 8.91 9.33 21.80
C TYR A 137 9.89 9.26 22.96
N ASN A 138 10.10 10.41 23.57
CA ASN A 138 11.05 10.60 24.66
C ASN A 138 10.28 11.04 25.92
N TYR A 139 10.72 10.63 27.10
CA TYR A 139 10.19 11.17 28.36
C TYR A 139 10.78 12.53 28.70
N ARG A 140 11.89 12.89 28.07
CA ARG A 140 12.50 14.21 28.22
C ARG A 140 11.77 15.19 27.33
N ILE A 141 11.27 16.25 27.93
CA ILE A 141 10.72 17.42 27.22
C ILE A 141 11.81 18.04 26.34
N GLN A 142 11.49 18.24 25.07
CA GLN A 142 12.37 18.92 24.12
C GLN A 142 12.12 20.45 24.23
N PRO A 143 13.12 21.26 24.69
CA PRO A 143 12.90 22.70 24.94
C PRO A 143 12.44 23.48 23.70
N HIS A 144 12.84 23.01 22.54
CA HIS A 144 12.49 23.61 21.25
C HIS A 144 11.31 22.91 20.55
N SER A 145 10.49 22.15 21.30
CA SER A 145 9.28 21.54 20.73
C SER A 145 8.24 22.61 20.43
N LEU A 146 7.49 22.42 19.36
CA LEU A 146 6.42 23.34 18.97
C LEU A 146 5.33 23.44 20.06
N ALA A 147 5.08 22.36 20.79
CA ALA A 147 4.17 22.35 21.94
C ALA A 147 4.51 23.38 23.03
N ILE A 148 5.78 23.79 23.13
CA ILE A 148 6.24 24.80 24.09
C ILE A 148 6.34 26.18 23.43
N LEU A 149 6.80 26.23 22.20
CA LEU A 149 7.12 27.51 21.53
C LEU A 149 5.87 28.19 21.00
N SER A 150 4.86 27.44 20.55
CA SER A 150 3.70 28.02 19.89
C SER A 150 2.60 28.41 20.87
N LYS A 151 2.00 29.58 20.61
CA LYS A 151 0.74 30.02 21.22
C LYS A 151 -0.46 29.81 20.30
N GLU A 152 -0.21 29.45 19.06
CA GLU A 152 -1.23 29.15 18.06
C GLU A 152 -1.67 27.68 18.15
N GLU A 153 -2.78 27.36 17.51
CA GLU A 153 -3.18 25.96 17.28
C GLU A 153 -2.14 25.24 16.42
N ILE A 154 -1.73 24.06 16.88
CA ILE A 154 -0.72 23.23 16.20
C ILE A 154 -1.28 21.85 15.86
N PRO A 155 -0.76 21.20 14.80
CA PRO A 155 -1.15 19.85 14.45
C PRO A 155 -0.96 18.85 15.60
N PRO A 156 -1.82 17.82 15.71
CA PRO A 156 -1.79 16.85 16.80
C PRO A 156 -0.43 16.18 17.02
N LEU A 157 0.33 15.91 15.96
CA LEU A 157 1.67 15.33 16.03
C LEU A 157 2.61 16.16 16.94
N PHE A 158 2.55 17.48 16.86
CA PHE A 158 3.46 18.40 17.55
C PHE A 158 2.97 18.82 18.93
N LYS A 159 1.80 18.35 19.38
CA LYS A 159 1.29 18.60 20.75
C LYS A 159 2.07 17.84 21.82
N ASN A 160 2.82 16.81 21.44
CA ASN A 160 3.68 16.08 22.36
C ASN A 160 5.08 16.74 22.45
N PRO A 161 5.45 17.33 23.59
CA PRO A 161 6.77 17.98 23.75
C PRO A 161 7.93 16.97 23.85
N GLY A 162 7.65 15.69 23.97
CA GLY A 162 8.65 14.61 24.08
C GLY A 162 9.08 14.00 22.76
N ILE A 163 8.62 14.50 21.59
CA ILE A 163 9.06 13.96 20.30
C ILE A 163 10.41 14.52 19.91
N GLN A 164 11.33 13.63 19.52
CA GLN A 164 12.66 13.95 19.03
C GLN A 164 12.81 13.51 17.58
N ASP A 165 13.30 14.39 16.72
CA ASP A 165 13.63 14.07 15.33
C ASP A 165 14.90 13.22 15.26
N ILE A 166 14.78 12.00 14.74
CA ILE A 166 15.86 11.04 14.53
C ILE A 166 15.94 10.55 13.08
N THR A 167 15.40 11.33 12.15
CA THR A 167 15.25 10.98 10.73
C THR A 167 16.57 10.54 10.11
N ASP A 168 17.65 11.28 10.37
CA ASP A 168 19.01 11.00 9.89
C ASP A 168 19.61 9.68 10.37
N GLN A 169 19.01 9.05 11.38
CA GLN A 169 19.42 7.73 11.83
C GLN A 169 18.83 6.58 10.99
N TYR A 170 17.78 6.88 10.21
CA TYR A 170 16.99 5.85 9.52
C TYR A 170 16.94 6.00 8.01
N VAL A 171 16.92 7.23 7.49
CA VAL A 171 16.77 7.47 6.05
C VAL A 171 17.75 8.55 5.58
N VAL A 172 18.03 8.53 4.27
CA VAL A 172 18.72 9.64 3.62
C VAL A 172 17.81 10.86 3.69
N CYS A 173 18.33 11.96 4.22
CA CYS A 173 17.56 13.19 4.42
C CYS A 173 18.44 14.43 4.19
N GLU A 174 17.78 15.54 3.87
CA GLU A 174 18.40 16.84 3.57
C GLU A 174 17.77 17.96 4.39
N ASP A 175 18.57 18.93 4.77
CA ASP A 175 18.09 20.21 5.25
C ASP A 175 17.69 21.06 4.05
N ILE A 176 16.43 21.48 3.98
CA ILE A 176 15.92 22.19 2.81
C ILE A 176 15.40 23.59 3.16
N GLU A 177 15.56 24.51 2.23
CA GLU A 177 14.94 25.82 2.25
C GLU A 177 13.84 25.87 1.18
N VAL A 178 12.60 26.10 1.60
CA VAL A 178 11.42 26.06 0.75
C VAL A 178 10.88 27.46 0.51
N PRO A 179 10.69 27.90 -0.74
CA PRO A 179 10.10 29.18 -1.06
C PRO A 179 8.60 29.19 -0.77
N LEU A 180 8.11 30.32 -0.27
CA LEU A 180 6.70 30.62 0.01
C LEU A 180 6.17 31.65 -0.97
N TRP A 181 4.86 31.66 -1.20
CA TRP A 181 4.24 32.63 -2.14
C TRP A 181 4.25 34.07 -1.62
N ASN A 182 4.27 34.25 -0.29
CA ASN A 182 4.17 35.55 0.33
C ASN A 182 5.33 35.79 1.31
N GLU A 183 5.73 37.07 1.51
CA GLU A 183 6.68 37.48 2.54
C GLU A 183 6.00 37.74 3.89
N LYS A 184 4.70 38.08 3.87
CA LYS A 184 3.90 38.26 5.07
C LYS A 184 3.06 37.01 5.32
N HIS A 185 3.16 36.46 6.51
CA HIS A 185 2.55 35.20 6.86
C HIS A 185 1.39 35.40 7.83
N PRO A 186 0.24 34.71 7.60
CA PRO A 186 -0.91 34.78 8.50
C PRO A 186 -0.70 33.99 9.81
N LYS A 187 0.35 33.17 9.88
CA LYS A 187 0.71 32.29 10.99
C LYS A 187 2.20 32.37 11.32
N GLU A 188 2.56 32.12 12.58
CA GLU A 188 3.93 32.09 13.06
C GLU A 188 4.75 30.91 12.50
N TYR A 189 4.05 29.83 12.16
CA TYR A 189 4.68 28.60 11.68
C TYR A 189 4.11 28.16 10.34
N VAL A 190 4.99 27.59 9.51
CA VAL A 190 4.69 26.87 8.27
C VAL A 190 5.01 25.41 8.49
N TYR A 191 4.16 24.54 7.96
CA TYR A 191 4.33 23.10 8.04
C TYR A 191 4.69 22.53 6.68
N LEU A 192 5.57 21.54 6.67
CA LEU A 192 5.79 20.72 5.49
C LEU A 192 4.94 19.48 5.62
N CYS A 193 4.10 19.26 4.61
CA CYS A 193 3.11 18.19 4.59
C CYS A 193 3.46 17.09 3.58
N CYS A 194 3.22 15.83 3.93
CA CYS A 194 3.12 14.71 3.01
C CYS A 194 1.66 14.34 2.78
N TYR A 195 1.38 13.67 1.67
CA TYR A 195 0.03 13.20 1.37
C TYR A 195 -0.23 11.87 2.04
N ASP A 196 -1.27 11.79 2.86
CA ASP A 196 -1.77 10.58 3.48
C ASP A 196 -3.16 10.23 2.94
N ILE A 197 -3.81 9.23 3.48
CA ILE A 197 -5.09 8.66 3.01
C ILE A 197 -6.22 9.70 2.86
N ILE A 198 -6.24 10.69 3.75
CA ILE A 198 -7.28 11.74 3.77
C ILE A 198 -6.84 13.07 3.19
N GLY A 199 -5.55 13.22 2.85
CA GLY A 199 -5.02 14.46 2.33
C GLY A 199 -3.63 14.81 2.84
N TRP A 200 -3.28 16.08 2.79
CA TRP A 200 -2.00 16.59 3.24
C TRP A 200 -1.89 16.56 4.77
N ASN A 201 -0.85 15.91 5.28
CA ASN A 201 -0.60 15.73 6.71
C ASN A 201 0.72 16.37 7.12
N PRO A 202 0.74 17.31 8.09
CA PRO A 202 1.96 17.98 8.57
C PRO A 202 2.94 16.97 9.19
N VAL A 203 4.17 16.97 8.68
CA VAL A 203 5.25 16.07 9.15
C VAL A 203 6.46 16.81 9.71
N CYS A 204 6.62 18.08 9.38
CA CYS A 204 7.66 18.96 9.90
C CYS A 204 7.12 20.38 10.03
N TRP A 205 7.80 21.24 10.80
CA TRP A 205 7.46 22.64 10.96
C TRP A 205 8.71 23.54 10.90
N GLY A 206 8.52 24.79 10.52
CA GLY A 206 9.56 25.82 10.53
C GLY A 206 8.98 27.21 10.72
N ARG A 207 9.80 28.16 11.15
CA ARG A 207 9.46 29.60 11.16
C ARG A 207 9.81 30.21 9.81
N PRO A 208 8.89 30.91 9.16
CA PRO A 208 9.21 31.61 7.93
C PRO A 208 10.10 32.80 8.16
N GLU A 209 11.05 33.03 7.25
CA GLU A 209 11.94 34.19 7.19
C GLU A 209 11.79 34.83 5.80
N GLY A 210 11.07 35.97 5.74
CA GLY A 210 10.69 36.55 4.45
C GLY A 210 9.87 35.53 3.61
N SER A 211 10.21 35.35 2.36
CA SER A 211 9.52 34.39 1.44
C SER A 211 10.06 32.98 1.50
N LYS A 212 10.67 32.55 2.61
CA LYS A 212 11.28 31.22 2.73
C LYS A 212 11.06 30.60 4.11
N VAL A 213 11.18 29.30 4.17
CA VAL A 213 11.16 28.54 5.43
C VAL A 213 12.14 27.37 5.35
N ARG A 214 12.87 27.13 6.46
CA ARG A 214 13.80 26.00 6.57
C ARG A 214 13.15 24.83 7.27
N PHE A 215 13.34 23.63 6.69
CA PHE A 215 12.94 22.36 7.28
C PHE A 215 14.15 21.42 7.38
N PRO A 216 14.56 21.02 8.59
CA PRO A 216 15.72 20.15 8.77
C PRO A 216 15.38 18.69 8.45
N LYS A 217 16.38 17.92 8.04
CA LYS A 217 16.36 16.44 7.93
C LYS A 217 15.14 15.88 7.20
N MET A 218 14.77 16.41 6.06
CA MET A 218 13.65 15.93 5.27
C MET A 218 14.05 14.73 4.41
N GLY A 219 13.27 13.65 4.49
CA GLY A 219 13.49 12.47 3.66
C GLY A 219 13.39 12.80 2.17
N VAL A 220 14.25 12.19 1.34
CA VAL A 220 14.33 12.42 -0.10
C VAL A 220 13.40 11.51 -0.92
N ASN A 221 13.25 11.75 -2.21
CA ASN A 221 12.37 11.03 -3.15
C ASN A 221 10.89 11.05 -2.74
N MET A 222 10.40 12.20 -2.31
CA MET A 222 9.03 12.34 -1.83
C MET A 222 8.39 13.64 -2.25
N LEU A 223 7.07 13.60 -2.33
CA LEU A 223 6.20 14.74 -2.60
C LEU A 223 5.89 15.49 -1.32
N TYR A 224 6.10 16.81 -1.34
CA TYR A 224 5.85 17.71 -0.23
C TYR A 224 5.01 18.92 -0.63
N LEU A 225 4.26 19.46 0.36
CA LEU A 225 3.52 20.71 0.25
C LEU A 225 3.82 21.59 1.47
N PRO A 226 4.36 22.81 1.30
CA PRO A 226 4.42 23.79 2.38
C PRO A 226 3.02 24.38 2.61
N ALA A 227 2.58 24.45 3.86
CA ALA A 227 1.22 24.84 4.20
C ALA A 227 1.10 25.50 5.58
N TYR A 228 0.04 26.26 5.79
CA TYR A 228 -0.44 26.68 7.09
C TYR A 228 -1.46 25.68 7.65
N TYR A 229 -1.51 25.60 8.97
CA TYR A 229 -2.49 24.82 9.71
C TYR A 229 -3.45 25.74 10.46
N ASN A 230 -4.75 25.55 10.28
CA ASN A 230 -5.78 26.31 10.98
C ASN A 230 -7.05 25.50 11.12
N ASP A 231 -7.55 25.34 12.34
CA ASP A 231 -8.81 24.62 12.66
C ASP A 231 -8.89 23.20 12.03
N GLY A 232 -7.77 22.49 12.03
CA GLY A 232 -7.67 21.17 11.40
C GLY A 232 -7.47 21.20 9.89
N GLU A 233 -7.54 22.36 9.24
CA GLU A 233 -7.39 22.53 7.81
C GLU A 233 -5.95 22.81 7.38
N ILE A 234 -5.57 22.28 6.24
CA ILE A 234 -4.29 22.53 5.57
C ILE A 234 -4.52 23.53 4.44
N ARG A 235 -3.85 24.69 4.53
CA ARG A 235 -3.90 25.75 3.50
C ARG A 235 -2.52 25.92 2.87
N PRO A 236 -2.37 25.68 1.55
CA PRO A 236 -1.09 25.81 0.87
C PRO A 236 -0.43 27.17 1.11
N ALA A 237 0.86 27.17 1.34
CA ALA A 237 1.70 28.37 1.55
C ALA A 237 2.74 28.57 0.43
N GLY A 238 2.96 27.54 -0.38
CA GLY A 238 3.89 27.52 -1.50
C GLY A 238 3.57 26.38 -2.46
N ASP A 239 4.36 26.26 -3.52
CA ASP A 239 4.17 25.23 -4.55
C ASP A 239 4.49 23.85 -3.98
N ALA A 240 3.73 22.85 -4.42
CA ALA A 240 4.08 21.46 -4.17
C ALA A 240 5.34 21.09 -4.97
N PHE A 241 6.18 20.23 -4.40
CA PHE A 241 7.43 19.82 -5.01
C PHE A 241 7.81 18.39 -4.65
N ILE A 242 8.66 17.78 -5.48
CA ILE A 242 9.37 16.56 -5.15
C ILE A 242 10.75 16.95 -4.64
N LEU A 243 11.11 16.50 -3.45
CA LEU A 243 12.49 16.55 -2.97
C LEU A 243 13.25 15.39 -3.61
N THR A 244 14.12 15.67 -4.57
CA THR A 244 14.89 14.63 -5.26
C THR A 244 15.96 14.01 -4.35
N ARG A 245 16.54 12.90 -4.79
CA ARG A 245 17.63 12.22 -4.06
C ARG A 245 18.87 13.11 -3.88
N GLU A 246 19.07 14.05 -4.81
CA GLU A 246 20.17 15.02 -4.81
C GLU A 246 19.88 16.29 -3.97
N GLY A 247 18.78 16.29 -3.20
CA GLY A 247 18.38 17.42 -2.38
C GLY A 247 17.78 18.61 -3.13
N LYS A 248 17.40 18.44 -4.41
CA LYS A 248 16.80 19.49 -5.23
C LYS A 248 15.28 19.52 -5.10
N LEU A 249 14.70 20.71 -5.10
CA LEU A 249 13.26 20.92 -5.12
C LEU A 249 12.76 20.94 -6.57
N ARG A 250 12.15 19.85 -7.06
CA ARG A 250 11.46 19.83 -8.34
C ARG A 250 10.02 20.29 -8.14
N LYS A 251 9.74 21.54 -8.47
CA LYS A 251 8.39 22.11 -8.40
C LYS A 251 7.47 21.42 -9.40
N LEU A 252 6.22 21.25 -9.02
CA LEU A 252 5.17 20.64 -9.84
C LEU A 252 4.10 21.71 -10.10
N LEU A 253 4.22 22.36 -11.26
CA LEU A 253 3.33 23.42 -11.74
C LEU A 253 2.67 22.97 -13.04
N PRO A 254 1.33 22.86 -13.09
CA PRO A 254 0.63 22.36 -14.26
C PRO A 254 0.95 23.17 -15.52
N ASP A 255 1.48 22.51 -16.55
CA ASP A 255 1.83 23.08 -17.84
C ASP A 255 0.93 22.51 -18.95
N PHE A 256 -0.11 23.27 -19.32
CA PHE A 256 -1.03 22.91 -20.40
C PHE A 256 -0.48 23.23 -21.79
N GLU A 257 0.55 24.06 -21.93
CA GLU A 257 1.18 24.34 -23.22
C GLU A 257 1.97 23.10 -23.71
N LYS A 258 2.42 22.28 -22.76
CA LYS A 258 3.11 21.02 -23.03
C LYS A 258 2.27 19.78 -22.66
N ALA A 259 0.94 19.92 -22.70
CA ALA A 259 0.04 18.84 -22.30
C ALA A 259 0.32 17.52 -23.05
N GLU A 260 0.13 16.40 -22.34
CA GLU A 260 0.06 15.10 -22.97
C GLU A 260 -1.25 14.95 -23.74
N SER A 261 -1.16 14.67 -25.03
CA SER A 261 -2.34 14.51 -25.89
C SER A 261 -3.27 13.40 -25.41
N SER A 262 -2.71 12.32 -24.85
CA SER A 262 -3.45 11.20 -24.30
C SER A 262 -2.64 10.54 -23.18
N ALA A 263 -3.30 10.23 -22.07
CA ALA A 263 -2.72 9.49 -20.94
C ALA A 263 -3.61 8.34 -20.53
N THR A 264 -3.00 7.20 -20.24
CA THR A 264 -3.70 5.98 -19.81
C THR A 264 -3.33 5.66 -18.37
N PHE A 265 -4.34 5.44 -17.53
CA PHE A 265 -4.18 5.12 -16.11
C PHE A 265 -4.75 3.74 -15.80
N TYR A 266 -4.00 2.96 -15.05
CA TYR A 266 -4.34 1.57 -14.70
C TYR A 266 -4.60 1.38 -13.20
N SER A 267 -4.17 2.33 -12.35
CA SER A 267 -4.27 2.24 -10.91
C SER A 267 -4.62 3.58 -10.28
N LYS A 268 -5.35 3.55 -9.16
CA LYS A 268 -5.63 4.74 -8.33
C LYS A 268 -4.67 4.90 -7.16
N VAL A 269 -3.94 3.84 -6.83
CA VAL A 269 -2.86 3.78 -5.84
C VAL A 269 -1.70 2.96 -6.41
N PRO A 270 -0.48 3.11 -5.89
CA PRO A 270 0.66 2.37 -6.40
C PRO A 270 0.43 0.86 -6.29
N TYR A 271 0.98 0.11 -7.24
CA TYR A 271 0.97 -1.33 -7.19
C TYR A 271 1.91 -1.81 -6.09
N ARG A 272 1.33 -2.19 -4.97
CA ARG A 272 2.09 -2.58 -3.78
C ARG A 272 2.82 -3.88 -4.01
N MET A 273 4.00 -4.01 -3.41
CA MET A 273 4.78 -5.23 -3.52
C MET A 273 4.00 -6.47 -3.06
N ASN A 274 3.20 -6.37 -1.99
CA ASN A 274 2.37 -7.47 -1.51
C ASN A 274 1.44 -8.00 -2.60
N THR A 275 0.74 -7.10 -3.31
CA THR A 275 -0.16 -7.46 -4.41
C THR A 275 0.61 -8.04 -5.58
N ALA A 276 1.81 -7.50 -5.87
CA ALA A 276 2.70 -8.07 -6.89
C ALA A 276 3.15 -9.49 -6.55
N LEU A 277 3.52 -9.73 -5.30
CA LEU A 277 3.92 -11.06 -4.82
C LEU A 277 2.76 -12.05 -4.80
N GLN A 278 1.55 -11.61 -4.50
CA GLN A 278 0.36 -12.45 -4.58
C GLN A 278 0.06 -12.84 -6.03
N ALA A 279 0.13 -11.89 -6.97
CA ALA A 279 -0.02 -12.20 -8.39
C ALA A 279 1.11 -13.13 -8.89
N ALA A 280 2.36 -12.90 -8.50
CA ALA A 280 3.48 -13.79 -8.83
C ALA A 280 3.33 -15.18 -8.19
N GLY A 281 2.72 -15.28 -7.01
CA GLY A 281 2.41 -16.54 -6.33
C GLY A 281 1.39 -17.41 -7.07
N THR A 282 0.67 -16.87 -8.07
CA THR A 282 -0.25 -17.66 -8.90
C THR A 282 0.43 -18.36 -10.08
N ILE A 283 1.72 -18.09 -10.35
CA ILE A 283 2.49 -18.82 -11.37
C ILE A 283 2.53 -20.31 -11.00
N GLY A 284 2.29 -21.16 -11.98
CA GLY A 284 2.17 -22.61 -11.79
C GLY A 284 0.73 -23.09 -11.58
N THR A 285 -0.26 -22.17 -11.47
CA THR A 285 -1.68 -22.54 -11.50
C THR A 285 -2.01 -23.21 -12.83
N ARG A 286 -2.66 -24.36 -12.79
CA ARG A 286 -3.04 -25.15 -13.94
C ARG A 286 -4.54 -25.27 -14.05
N PHE A 287 -5.07 -25.13 -15.26
CA PHE A 287 -6.47 -25.32 -15.54
C PHE A 287 -6.68 -26.61 -16.31
N TYR A 288 -7.61 -27.44 -15.82
CA TYR A 288 -7.99 -28.67 -16.45
C TYR A 288 -9.49 -28.70 -16.73
N VAL A 289 -9.89 -29.50 -17.71
CA VAL A 289 -11.29 -29.80 -17.99
C VAL A 289 -11.51 -31.32 -17.94
N CYS A 290 -12.68 -31.74 -17.53
CA CYS A 290 -13.06 -33.17 -17.52
C CYS A 290 -14.57 -33.38 -17.54
N ASN A 291 -15.00 -34.60 -17.72
CA ASN A 291 -16.41 -35.00 -17.68
C ASN A 291 -16.74 -35.97 -16.55
N LYS A 292 -15.76 -36.64 -15.99
CA LYS A 292 -15.98 -37.58 -14.88
C LYS A 292 -15.95 -36.89 -13.52
N LYS A 293 -16.86 -37.27 -12.65
CA LYS A 293 -16.97 -36.69 -11.30
C LYS A 293 -15.75 -36.97 -10.42
N ASP A 294 -15.05 -38.07 -10.65
CA ASP A 294 -13.82 -38.45 -9.96
C ASP A 294 -12.57 -37.72 -10.50
N LEU A 295 -12.75 -36.83 -11.48
CA LEU A 295 -11.71 -36.03 -12.14
C LEU A 295 -10.60 -36.89 -12.81
N SER A 296 -10.82 -38.18 -13.04
CA SER A 296 -9.80 -39.11 -13.55
C SER A 296 -9.45 -38.90 -15.03
N ASP A 297 -10.32 -38.25 -15.80
CA ASP A 297 -10.16 -37.95 -17.23
C ASP A 297 -9.73 -36.48 -17.46
N ARG A 298 -9.13 -35.83 -16.46
CA ARG A 298 -8.73 -34.44 -16.56
C ARG A 298 -7.68 -34.20 -17.67
N SER A 299 -7.91 -33.18 -18.48
CA SER A 299 -7.01 -32.73 -19.55
C SER A 299 -6.57 -31.33 -19.28
N LEU A 300 -5.26 -31.06 -19.29
CA LEU A 300 -4.67 -29.73 -19.13
C LEU A 300 -5.04 -28.86 -20.31
N ILE A 301 -5.55 -27.67 -20.05
CA ILE A 301 -5.90 -26.67 -21.07
C ILE A 301 -5.09 -25.41 -21.01
N TYR A 302 -4.57 -25.06 -19.80
CA TYR A 302 -3.79 -23.83 -19.63
C TYR A 302 -2.94 -23.91 -18.35
N SER A 303 -1.82 -23.17 -18.35
CA SER A 303 -0.99 -22.92 -17.17
C SER A 303 -0.63 -21.44 -17.09
N ILE A 304 -0.66 -20.85 -15.90
CA ILE A 304 -0.20 -19.50 -15.68
C ILE A 304 1.33 -19.51 -15.61
N GLU A 305 1.98 -18.95 -16.62
CA GLU A 305 3.46 -18.87 -16.70
C GLU A 305 4.00 -17.52 -16.27
N ASN A 306 3.21 -16.45 -16.40
CA ASN A 306 3.57 -15.09 -16.02
C ASN A 306 2.60 -14.53 -14.99
N PRO A 307 3.06 -13.61 -14.10
CA PRO A 307 2.16 -13.02 -13.11
C PRO A 307 1.01 -12.28 -13.80
N PRO A 308 -0.26 -12.63 -13.54
CA PRO A 308 -1.37 -11.87 -14.08
C PRO A 308 -1.44 -10.51 -13.40
N PHE A 309 -1.41 -9.44 -14.18
CA PHE A 309 -1.44 -8.08 -13.63
C PHE A 309 -2.86 -7.64 -13.27
N TYR A 310 -3.83 -7.81 -14.17
CA TYR A 310 -5.25 -7.53 -13.93
C TYR A 310 -6.09 -8.78 -14.02
N VAL A 311 -5.87 -9.51 -15.08
CA VAL A 311 -6.59 -10.71 -15.45
C VAL A 311 -5.68 -11.57 -16.31
N ASP A 312 -5.69 -12.85 -16.10
CA ASP A 312 -5.21 -13.81 -17.08
C ASP A 312 -6.43 -14.35 -17.84
N SER A 313 -6.42 -14.22 -19.15
CA SER A 313 -7.54 -14.60 -20.01
C SER A 313 -7.06 -15.50 -21.12
N PHE A 314 -7.58 -16.70 -21.16
CA PHE A 314 -7.22 -17.67 -22.17
C PHE A 314 -8.45 -18.26 -22.87
N ARG A 315 -8.27 -18.60 -24.15
CA ARG A 315 -9.30 -19.25 -24.97
C ARG A 315 -9.03 -20.74 -25.09
N ILE A 316 -10.09 -21.51 -25.11
CA ILE A 316 -10.04 -22.94 -25.27
C ILE A 316 -10.45 -23.27 -26.70
N SER A 317 -9.52 -23.77 -27.50
CA SER A 317 -9.71 -24.06 -28.92
C SER A 317 -10.32 -25.46 -29.17
N VAL A 318 -11.12 -25.99 -28.25
CA VAL A 318 -11.73 -27.31 -28.37
C VAL A 318 -13.23 -27.21 -28.61
N SER A 319 -13.70 -27.97 -29.58
CA SER A 319 -15.15 -28.14 -29.87
C SER A 319 -15.87 -29.06 -28.88
N GLN A 320 -15.13 -29.74 -28.01
CA GLN A 320 -15.65 -30.69 -27.04
C GLN A 320 -16.33 -29.97 -25.87
N LYS A 321 -17.38 -30.57 -25.35
CA LYS A 321 -18.11 -30.13 -24.16
C LYS A 321 -17.53 -30.77 -22.91
N TYR A 322 -17.44 -29.99 -21.83
CA TYR A 322 -16.94 -30.42 -20.53
C TYR A 322 -17.90 -30.00 -19.42
N ARG A 323 -18.04 -30.84 -18.41
CA ARG A 323 -18.86 -30.56 -17.24
C ARG A 323 -18.06 -29.86 -16.15
N TYR A 324 -16.78 -30.20 -15.98
CA TYR A 324 -15.96 -29.69 -14.89
C TYR A 324 -14.81 -28.85 -15.43
N LEU A 325 -14.57 -27.69 -14.75
CA LEU A 325 -13.36 -26.89 -14.87
C LEU A 325 -12.62 -26.94 -13.53
N ILE A 326 -11.34 -27.29 -13.54
CA ILE A 326 -10.52 -27.42 -12.36
C ILE A 326 -9.46 -26.31 -12.41
N CYS A 327 -9.30 -25.56 -11.33
CA CYS A 327 -8.20 -24.65 -11.09
C CYS A 327 -7.31 -25.28 -10.00
N ASP A 328 -6.18 -25.83 -10.41
CA ASP A 328 -5.21 -26.55 -9.58
C ASP A 328 -4.03 -25.64 -9.25
N PHE A 329 -3.75 -25.43 -7.97
CA PHE A 329 -2.68 -24.58 -7.46
C PHE A 329 -1.64 -25.33 -6.61
N GLN A 330 -1.60 -26.66 -6.72
CA GLN A 330 -0.68 -27.52 -5.96
C GLN A 330 0.80 -27.21 -6.24
N GLU A 331 1.11 -26.86 -7.49
CA GLU A 331 2.48 -26.58 -7.93
C GLU A 331 2.89 -25.10 -7.80
N THR A 332 2.00 -24.27 -7.27
CA THR A 332 2.31 -22.85 -7.04
C THR A 332 3.24 -22.71 -5.85
N GLN A 333 4.09 -21.68 -5.89
CA GLN A 333 5.00 -21.33 -4.81
C GLN A 333 4.72 -19.92 -4.30
N PRO A 334 3.76 -19.76 -3.38
CA PRO A 334 3.45 -18.46 -2.80
C PRO A 334 4.69 -17.87 -2.12
N LEU A 335 5.07 -16.66 -2.51
CA LEU A 335 6.28 -15.99 -2.05
C LEU A 335 6.08 -15.29 -0.70
N GLY A 336 5.87 -16.06 0.36
CA GLY A 336 5.62 -15.52 1.70
C GLY A 336 4.26 -14.85 1.87
N TYR A 337 3.36 -15.01 0.89
CA TYR A 337 1.96 -14.61 0.93
C TYR A 337 1.09 -15.80 0.56
N PHE A 338 -0.14 -15.81 1.02
CA PHE A 338 -1.09 -16.86 0.69
C PHE A 338 -1.50 -16.78 -0.78
N TYR A 339 -1.70 -17.94 -1.39
CA TYR A 339 -2.38 -18.00 -2.69
C TYR A 339 -3.79 -17.40 -2.54
N ALA A 340 -4.24 -16.64 -3.51
CA ALA A 340 -5.56 -16.02 -3.45
C ALA A 340 -6.12 -15.78 -4.86
N ILE A 341 -7.43 -16.01 -5.01
CA ILE A 341 -8.19 -15.79 -6.24
C ILE A 341 -9.25 -14.73 -5.96
N ALA A 342 -9.26 -13.63 -6.71
CA ALA A 342 -10.34 -12.66 -6.61
C ALA A 342 -11.59 -13.12 -7.38
N GLU A 343 -11.42 -13.67 -8.60
CA GLU A 343 -12.56 -14.10 -9.42
C GLU A 343 -12.11 -15.09 -10.49
N ILE A 344 -12.99 -16.05 -10.82
CA ILE A 344 -12.89 -16.88 -12.02
C ILE A 344 -14.20 -16.75 -12.81
N LYS A 345 -14.10 -16.39 -14.10
CA LYS A 345 -15.23 -16.34 -15.01
C LYS A 345 -15.06 -17.31 -16.16
N VAL A 346 -16.13 -18.00 -16.51
CA VAL A 346 -16.14 -19.03 -17.54
C VAL A 346 -17.18 -18.67 -18.58
N PHE A 347 -16.83 -18.70 -19.86
CA PHE A 347 -17.70 -18.24 -20.94
C PHE A 347 -17.84 -19.29 -22.04
N GLY A 348 -19.04 -19.32 -22.63
CA GLY A 348 -19.32 -20.02 -23.87
C GLY A 348 -18.85 -19.28 -25.11
N GLY A 349 -18.96 -19.92 -26.28
CA GLY A 349 -18.57 -19.34 -27.57
C GLY A 349 -19.40 -18.14 -27.99
N ASP A 350 -20.62 -18.01 -27.49
CA ASP A 350 -21.54 -16.89 -27.66
C ASP A 350 -21.29 -15.71 -26.70
N GLY A 351 -20.32 -15.86 -25.81
CA GLY A 351 -19.99 -14.88 -24.76
C GLY A 351 -20.87 -14.97 -23.51
N GLN A 352 -21.80 -15.96 -23.45
CA GLN A 352 -22.57 -16.19 -22.23
C GLN A 352 -21.67 -16.66 -21.10
N GLN A 353 -21.74 -16.01 -19.94
CA GLN A 353 -21.05 -16.45 -18.73
C GLN A 353 -21.78 -17.68 -18.14
N PHE A 354 -21.02 -18.73 -17.85
CA PHE A 354 -21.55 -19.92 -17.18
C PHE A 354 -21.44 -19.78 -15.67
N SER A 355 -22.44 -20.29 -14.97
CA SER A 355 -22.47 -20.49 -13.53
C SER A 355 -22.51 -21.98 -13.20
N GLY A 356 -22.15 -22.34 -11.98
CA GLY A 356 -22.15 -23.68 -11.46
C GLY A 356 -21.83 -23.74 -9.99
N GLU A 357 -21.59 -24.92 -9.45
CA GLU A 357 -21.24 -25.13 -8.05
C GLU A 357 -19.74 -25.32 -7.90
N TRP A 358 -19.13 -24.56 -6.97
CA TRP A 358 -17.73 -24.72 -6.63
C TRP A 358 -17.53 -25.77 -5.54
N GLY A 359 -16.50 -26.59 -5.69
CA GLY A 359 -16.05 -27.58 -4.72
C GLY A 359 -14.53 -27.66 -4.65
N GLY A 360 -14.00 -28.60 -3.86
CA GLY A 360 -12.58 -28.77 -3.61
C GLY A 360 -12.15 -28.18 -2.27
N ASN A 361 -11.06 -27.43 -2.24
CA ASN A 361 -10.59 -26.76 -1.03
C ASN A 361 -11.60 -25.68 -0.60
N GLU A 362 -12.16 -25.81 0.61
CA GLU A 362 -13.23 -24.93 1.09
C GLU A 362 -12.76 -23.50 1.43
N GLY A 363 -11.45 -23.29 1.52
CA GLY A 363 -10.86 -22.01 1.88
C GLY A 363 -10.78 -21.76 3.38
N THR A 364 -10.17 -20.64 3.74
CA THR A 364 -10.04 -20.19 5.13
C THR A 364 -11.27 -19.42 5.58
N LYS A 365 -11.46 -19.29 6.91
CA LYS A 365 -12.59 -18.57 7.48
C LYS A 365 -12.70 -17.15 6.94
N GLY A 366 -13.83 -16.82 6.31
CA GLY A 366 -14.08 -15.51 5.69
C GLY A 366 -13.51 -15.34 4.29
N HIS A 367 -12.89 -16.37 3.72
CA HIS A 367 -12.34 -16.41 2.36
C HIS A 367 -12.67 -17.75 1.67
N GLY A 368 -13.95 -18.12 1.69
CA GLY A 368 -14.46 -19.37 1.18
C GLY A 368 -14.73 -19.39 -0.33
N LEU A 369 -15.22 -20.53 -0.81
CA LEU A 369 -15.51 -20.78 -2.24
C LEU A 369 -16.54 -19.83 -2.85
N ASP A 370 -17.45 -19.30 -2.04
CA ASP A 370 -18.46 -18.31 -2.43
C ASP A 370 -17.85 -17.03 -3.02
N LEU A 371 -16.60 -16.71 -2.65
CA LEU A 371 -15.88 -15.54 -3.14
C LEU A 371 -15.17 -15.74 -4.48
N VAL A 372 -15.18 -16.97 -5.03
CA VAL A 372 -14.55 -17.24 -6.35
C VAL A 372 -15.34 -16.63 -7.51
N THR A 373 -16.66 -16.41 -7.32
CA THR A 373 -17.58 -15.92 -8.36
C THR A 373 -18.63 -14.94 -7.81
N ASP A 374 -18.31 -14.17 -6.77
CA ASP A 374 -19.24 -13.22 -6.14
C ASP A 374 -19.39 -11.90 -6.93
N GLN A 375 -18.66 -11.74 -8.02
CA GLN A 375 -18.58 -10.55 -8.88
C GLN A 375 -17.93 -9.33 -8.19
N ASP A 376 -17.35 -9.49 -7.01
CA ASP A 376 -16.56 -8.47 -6.33
C ASP A 376 -15.07 -8.77 -6.44
N ARG A 377 -14.37 -8.08 -7.32
CA ARG A 377 -12.92 -8.24 -7.53
C ARG A 377 -12.04 -7.76 -6.40
N VAL A 378 -12.63 -7.23 -5.33
CA VAL A 378 -11.90 -6.79 -4.12
C VAL A 378 -11.97 -7.86 -3.02
N SER A 379 -13.03 -8.66 -3.00
CA SER A 379 -13.07 -9.88 -2.23
C SER A 379 -12.11 -10.92 -2.81
N TYR A 380 -11.78 -11.95 -2.06
CA TYR A 380 -10.93 -13.04 -2.56
C TYR A 380 -11.15 -14.33 -1.79
N TYR A 381 -11.07 -15.41 -2.50
CA TYR A 381 -10.92 -16.76 -1.97
C TYR A 381 -9.46 -16.99 -1.57
N GLN A 382 -9.23 -17.64 -0.43
CA GLN A 382 -7.91 -18.05 0.04
C GLN A 382 -7.97 -19.53 0.47
N PRO A 383 -7.22 -20.44 -0.18
CA PRO A 383 -7.24 -21.85 0.18
C PRO A 383 -6.73 -22.09 1.58
N ASP A 384 -7.27 -23.09 2.24
CA ASP A 384 -6.70 -23.64 3.46
C ASP A 384 -5.51 -24.54 3.09
N GLN A 385 -4.32 -24.12 3.45
CA GLN A 385 -3.07 -24.85 3.16
C GLN A 385 -2.96 -26.20 3.87
N PHE A 386 -3.79 -26.47 4.87
CA PHE A 386 -3.80 -27.74 5.61
C PHE A 386 -4.76 -28.77 5.00
N GLN A 387 -5.61 -28.38 4.07
CA GLN A 387 -6.43 -29.33 3.32
C GLN A 387 -5.58 -30.08 2.29
N LYS A 388 -5.94 -31.36 2.07
CA LYS A 388 -5.22 -32.22 1.12
C LYS A 388 -5.38 -31.74 -0.32
N ASP A 389 -6.57 -31.28 -0.66
CA ASP A 389 -6.90 -30.84 -2.00
C ASP A 389 -6.44 -29.39 -2.19
N GLN A 390 -5.49 -29.18 -3.09
CA GLN A 390 -4.98 -27.86 -3.45
C GLN A 390 -5.51 -27.46 -4.83
N PHE A 391 -6.84 -27.58 -5.01
CA PHE A 391 -7.57 -27.17 -6.20
C PHE A 391 -8.99 -26.73 -5.84
N VAL A 392 -9.59 -25.97 -6.74
CA VAL A 392 -11.05 -25.74 -6.76
C VAL A 392 -11.62 -26.25 -8.08
N VAL A 393 -12.85 -26.73 -8.06
CA VAL A 393 -13.53 -27.30 -9.23
C VAL A 393 -14.91 -26.69 -9.39
N LEU A 394 -15.21 -26.21 -10.59
CA LEU A 394 -16.53 -25.75 -10.98
C LEU A 394 -17.29 -26.89 -11.67
N ASP A 395 -18.43 -27.31 -11.10
CA ASP A 395 -19.39 -28.21 -11.74
C ASP A 395 -20.44 -27.37 -12.48
N LEU A 396 -20.46 -27.46 -13.79
CA LEU A 396 -21.41 -26.74 -14.65
C LEU A 396 -22.79 -27.42 -14.72
N GLY A 397 -22.97 -28.52 -13.95
CA GLY A 397 -24.20 -29.34 -13.95
C GLY A 397 -24.33 -30.29 -15.14
N GLU A 398 -23.98 -29.84 -16.33
CA GLU A 398 -23.98 -30.57 -17.59
C GLU A 398 -22.77 -30.20 -18.46
N PRO A 399 -22.36 -31.03 -19.42
CA PRO A 399 -21.27 -30.70 -20.33
C PRO A 399 -21.57 -29.49 -21.20
N LYS A 400 -20.78 -28.44 -21.09
CA LYS A 400 -20.87 -27.18 -21.85
C LYS A 400 -19.61 -26.93 -22.67
N GLN A 401 -19.74 -26.24 -23.78
CA GLN A 401 -18.59 -25.82 -24.58
C GLN A 401 -17.98 -24.57 -23.96
N ILE A 402 -16.93 -24.77 -23.18
CA ILE A 402 -16.16 -23.68 -22.59
C ILE A 402 -15.26 -23.07 -23.68
N ALA A 403 -15.41 -21.79 -23.96
CA ALA A 403 -14.64 -21.10 -24.99
C ALA A 403 -13.57 -20.16 -24.42
N LYS A 404 -13.82 -19.63 -23.20
CA LYS A 404 -12.91 -18.66 -22.56
C LYS A 404 -12.99 -18.80 -21.05
N VAL A 405 -11.85 -18.64 -20.39
CA VAL A 405 -11.75 -18.48 -18.94
C VAL A 405 -10.99 -17.20 -18.62
N GLU A 406 -11.44 -16.48 -17.62
CA GLU A 406 -10.76 -15.33 -17.06
C GLU A 406 -10.45 -15.60 -15.58
N PHE A 407 -9.19 -15.47 -15.24
CA PHE A 407 -8.67 -15.61 -13.87
C PHE A 407 -8.21 -14.25 -13.35
N TYR A 408 -8.76 -13.80 -12.26
CA TYR A 408 -8.44 -12.54 -11.60
C TYR A 408 -7.67 -12.81 -10.31
N PRO A 409 -6.40 -12.40 -10.22
CA PRO A 409 -5.65 -12.50 -8.99
C PRO A 409 -6.18 -11.46 -7.99
N ARG A 410 -5.93 -11.66 -6.72
CA ARG A 410 -6.20 -10.67 -5.67
C ARG A 410 -5.61 -9.31 -6.03
N ASN A 411 -6.36 -8.22 -5.83
CA ASN A 411 -5.94 -6.88 -6.24
C ASN A 411 -5.97 -5.81 -5.13
N ASP A 412 -6.56 -6.06 -3.98
CA ASP A 412 -6.66 -5.14 -2.84
C ASP A 412 -7.21 -3.73 -3.21
N ASP A 413 -8.08 -3.65 -4.22
CA ASP A 413 -8.74 -2.42 -4.70
C ASP A 413 -7.78 -1.30 -5.18
N ASN A 414 -6.60 -1.64 -5.67
CA ASN A 414 -5.65 -0.64 -6.19
C ASN A 414 -5.73 -0.44 -7.72
N LYS A 415 -6.35 -1.35 -8.44
CA LYS A 415 -6.50 -1.30 -9.90
C LYS A 415 -7.78 -0.57 -10.33
N ILE A 416 -7.76 -0.07 -11.56
CA ILE A 416 -8.98 0.41 -12.22
C ILE A 416 -9.85 -0.80 -12.59
N VAL A 417 -11.13 -0.74 -12.25
CA VAL A 417 -12.11 -1.81 -12.49
C VAL A 417 -13.12 -1.36 -13.52
N THR A 418 -13.29 -2.15 -14.59
CA THR A 418 -14.27 -1.88 -15.65
C THR A 418 -15.68 -1.71 -15.09
N GLY A 419 -16.39 -0.68 -15.55
CA GLY A 419 -17.76 -0.36 -15.14
C GLY A 419 -17.87 0.52 -13.90
N GLU A 420 -16.79 0.80 -13.19
CA GLU A 420 -16.78 1.74 -12.07
C GLU A 420 -16.54 3.18 -12.53
N LEU A 421 -17.09 4.15 -11.80
CA LEU A 421 -17.00 5.58 -12.10
C LEU A 421 -15.79 6.19 -11.39
N TYR A 422 -14.91 6.81 -12.15
CA TYR A 422 -13.72 7.49 -11.66
C TYR A 422 -13.68 8.94 -12.07
N GLU A 423 -12.92 9.75 -11.32
CA GLU A 423 -12.64 11.15 -11.60
C GLU A 423 -11.16 11.42 -11.45
N LEU A 424 -10.53 12.02 -12.46
CA LEU A 424 -9.15 12.45 -12.43
C LEU A 424 -9.07 13.89 -11.98
N PHE A 425 -8.17 14.17 -11.05
CA PHE A 425 -7.85 15.52 -10.60
C PHE A 425 -6.39 15.84 -10.86
N TYR A 426 -6.09 17.10 -11.10
CA TYR A 426 -4.74 17.65 -11.02
C TYR A 426 -4.64 18.70 -9.91
N TRP A 427 -3.41 18.97 -9.46
CA TRP A 427 -3.15 19.92 -8.39
C TRP A 427 -2.69 21.27 -8.96
N ASP A 428 -3.43 22.34 -8.67
CA ASP A 428 -3.01 23.73 -8.81
C ASP A 428 -3.51 24.52 -7.60
N LYS A 429 -2.69 24.56 -6.53
CA LYS A 429 -3.05 25.12 -5.21
C LYS A 429 -4.24 24.41 -4.53
N LYS A 430 -5.03 23.71 -5.28
CA LYS A 430 -6.16 22.84 -4.89
C LYS A 430 -6.34 21.73 -5.92
N TRP A 431 -7.14 20.75 -5.60
CA TRP A 431 -7.52 19.71 -6.56
C TRP A 431 -8.56 20.25 -7.55
N ILE A 432 -8.25 20.18 -8.85
CA ILE A 432 -9.13 20.60 -9.96
C ILE A 432 -9.45 19.37 -10.79
N SER A 433 -10.74 19.17 -11.08
CA SER A 433 -11.22 18.03 -11.85
C SER A 433 -10.88 18.15 -13.34
N LEU A 434 -10.44 17.04 -13.92
CA LEU A 434 -10.32 16.84 -15.37
C LEU A 434 -11.50 16.04 -15.95
N GLY A 435 -12.52 15.78 -15.12
CA GLY A 435 -13.74 15.09 -15.53
C GLY A 435 -13.87 13.68 -15.00
N LYS A 436 -15.08 13.14 -15.17
CA LYS A 436 -15.48 11.80 -14.75
C LYS A 436 -15.65 10.90 -15.96
N GLN A 437 -15.30 9.62 -15.80
CA GLN A 437 -15.60 8.59 -16.79
C GLN A 437 -15.79 7.23 -16.13
N TYR A 438 -16.58 6.38 -16.78
CA TYR A 438 -16.59 4.94 -16.46
C TYR A 438 -15.37 4.27 -17.05
N ALA A 439 -14.77 3.37 -16.28
CA ALA A 439 -13.62 2.63 -16.77
C ALA A 439 -14.02 1.59 -17.82
N GLU A 440 -13.22 1.49 -18.88
CA GLU A 440 -13.31 0.47 -19.91
C GLU A 440 -11.98 -0.31 -19.97
N ASP A 441 -12.02 -1.62 -20.20
CA ASP A 441 -10.83 -2.48 -20.28
C ASP A 441 -9.84 -2.31 -19.11
N ASN A 442 -10.36 -2.13 -17.89
CA ASN A 442 -9.57 -1.93 -16.66
C ASN A 442 -8.57 -0.75 -16.74
N LYS A 443 -8.93 0.29 -17.47
CA LYS A 443 -8.14 1.51 -17.63
C LYS A 443 -9.03 2.75 -17.73
N LEU A 444 -8.40 3.92 -17.55
CA LEU A 444 -8.99 5.22 -17.81
C LEU A 444 -8.12 5.92 -18.86
N ILE A 445 -8.73 6.61 -19.81
CA ILE A 445 -8.02 7.39 -20.82
C ILE A 445 -8.48 8.85 -20.74
N TYR A 446 -7.55 9.75 -20.47
CA TYR A 446 -7.79 11.19 -20.44
C TYR A 446 -6.98 11.86 -21.54
N GLN A 447 -7.60 12.88 -22.16
CA GLN A 447 -6.96 13.67 -23.19
C GLN A 447 -6.48 14.99 -22.61
N ASN A 448 -5.40 15.52 -23.18
CA ASN A 448 -4.90 16.85 -22.90
C ASN A 448 -4.65 17.13 -21.42
N ILE A 449 -3.94 16.22 -20.74
CA ILE A 449 -3.56 16.40 -19.34
C ILE A 449 -2.29 17.27 -19.20
N PRO A 450 -2.19 18.19 -18.21
CA PRO A 450 -1.03 19.04 -18.04
C PRO A 450 0.22 18.23 -17.67
N ARG A 451 1.39 18.63 -18.20
CA ARG A 451 2.70 18.13 -17.70
C ARG A 451 3.08 18.81 -16.40
N GLU A 452 4.16 18.33 -15.78
CA GLU A 452 4.71 18.84 -14.50
C GLU A 452 3.64 19.00 -13.41
N SER A 453 2.69 18.07 -13.38
CA SER A 453 1.53 18.13 -12.51
C SER A 453 1.41 16.91 -11.61
N ILE A 454 0.79 17.13 -10.47
CA ILE A 454 0.38 16.06 -9.56
C ILE A 454 -1.06 15.69 -9.89
N PHE A 455 -1.33 14.40 -10.01
CA PHE A 455 -2.64 13.84 -10.25
C PHE A 455 -3.10 12.97 -9.09
N ARG A 456 -4.41 12.80 -8.96
CA ARG A 456 -5.04 11.74 -8.18
C ARG A 456 -6.29 11.24 -8.89
N ILE A 457 -6.60 9.96 -8.71
CA ILE A 457 -7.83 9.35 -9.22
C ILE A 457 -8.73 9.04 -8.03
N HIS A 458 -9.97 9.54 -8.07
CA HIS A 458 -11.01 9.22 -7.10
C HIS A 458 -11.98 8.21 -7.69
N ASN A 459 -12.27 7.14 -6.95
CA ASN A 459 -13.27 6.15 -7.32
C ASN A 459 -14.60 6.52 -6.65
N HIS A 460 -15.60 6.95 -7.43
CA HIS A 460 -16.91 7.32 -6.94
C HIS A 460 -17.80 6.10 -6.60
N THR A 461 -17.52 4.95 -7.18
CA THR A 461 -18.28 3.72 -6.93
C THR A 461 -17.93 3.12 -5.57
N ARG A 462 -16.64 3.02 -5.23
CA ARG A 462 -16.18 2.44 -3.97
C ARG A 462 -15.72 3.47 -2.93
N GLY A 463 -15.42 4.69 -3.34
CA GLY A 463 -15.08 5.80 -2.45
C GLY A 463 -13.83 5.60 -1.61
N LYS A 464 -12.92 4.71 -2.02
CA LYS A 464 -11.74 4.36 -1.23
C LYS A 464 -10.49 5.11 -1.68
N GLU A 465 -9.44 4.79 -1.00
CA GLU A 465 -8.08 5.32 -1.09
C GLU A 465 -7.66 5.86 -2.45
N HIS A 466 -7.00 7.00 -2.44
CA HIS A 466 -6.31 7.54 -3.61
C HIS A 466 -4.98 8.14 -3.17
N ARG A 467 -3.99 8.10 -4.05
CA ARG A 467 -2.69 8.71 -3.81
C ARG A 467 -2.30 9.64 -4.95
N PRO A 468 -1.50 10.69 -4.66
CA PRO A 468 -0.95 11.54 -5.69
C PRO A 468 0.16 10.81 -6.47
N PHE A 469 0.21 11.12 -7.76
CA PHE A 469 1.22 10.63 -8.70
C PHE A 469 1.51 11.70 -9.74
N THR A 470 2.64 11.56 -10.44
CA THR A 470 2.91 12.28 -11.69
C THR A 470 2.73 11.33 -12.86
N TYR A 471 2.59 11.89 -14.07
CA TYR A 471 2.56 11.10 -15.30
C TYR A 471 3.80 11.39 -16.13
N GLU A 472 4.70 10.43 -16.21
CA GLU A 472 6.03 10.62 -16.79
C GLU A 472 6.38 9.44 -17.70
N GLY A 473 6.81 9.73 -18.94
CA GLY A 473 7.21 8.69 -19.89
C GLY A 473 6.11 7.66 -20.18
N GLY A 474 4.85 8.08 -20.20
CA GLY A 474 3.70 7.20 -20.49
C GLY A 474 3.22 6.34 -19.31
N LYS A 475 3.66 6.61 -18.09
CA LYS A 475 3.29 5.84 -16.88
C LYS A 475 3.04 6.70 -15.65
N GLN A 476 2.30 6.14 -14.70
CA GLN A 476 2.07 6.73 -13.38
C GLN A 476 3.32 6.51 -12.50
N VAL A 477 3.83 7.60 -11.92
CA VAL A 477 4.97 7.60 -10.99
C VAL A 477 4.47 8.08 -9.63
N TRP A 478 4.70 7.29 -8.60
CA TRP A 478 4.14 7.48 -7.25
C TRP A 478 5.22 7.96 -6.29
N TYR A 479 4.84 8.89 -5.39
CA TYR A 479 5.73 9.49 -4.41
C TYR A 479 5.16 9.41 -2.99
#